data_e13f875a6c2582d63185da11b85f1221
#
_entry.id   e13f875a6c2582d63185da11b85f1221
#
_cell.length_a   1.000
_cell.length_b   1.000
_cell.length_c   1.000
_cell.angle_alpha   90.00
_cell.angle_beta   90.00
_cell.angle_gamma   90.00
#
_symmetry.space_group_name_H-M   'P 1'
#
loop_
_entity.id
_entity.type
_entity.pdbx_description
1 polymer ?
#
loop_
_entity_poly.entity_id
_entity_poly.type
_entity_poly.pdbx_seq_one_letter_code
_entity_poly.pdbx_strand_id
1 'polypeptide(L)'
;NKVDNSYTQYKNRIGLTDGKRFLKDTNDVVLNWPYKDCVLEGGQTKEEGLDTYFEYNDKTQHYEEKRAKRKEIFFNQVLAHDEIDRLFDPKALVNWKRFTKDGEQEVGEIKRDEDGTIKENLIIKGNNLLALHSLKKQFAGKVKLIYIDPPYNTGNDEFKYNDNFNHSTWLTFMKNRLEIARELLRDDGVIFVQCDDNEVAYLKVLMDEIFKNAPSGKSNFVQYVEIKANVGAANEYQNPFMPKNCEYGLIYAKNYDKRKYKPIWVKTTVDKAYNKIILNPNEKDFKKWEIGKVMDEFVNESGEENKDNEELLYEFVFKNANRIFRTIFPKGVGTGLKEAMERSKRETWAVYKREDKTDILCYKGEMVRFYSKNIKEDMNGNKIIGTELGSLWTDIAWQGIAPEGKVKLKSGKKPEKLLRRIINMTTEPGEIVLDFFLGSGTTAAVAHKMGRQYIGIEQLDYGENDSIVRLQNVINGDQSGISKSVNWQGGGDFIYCELAKWNEIAKEKILDCESLEELENFFDEMYERYFLNY
;
A
#
# COMPACT_ATOMS: atom_id res chain seq x y z
N ASN A 1 35.20 -27.56 -12.93
CA ASN A 1 35.80 -28.32 -11.81
C ASN A 1 34.83 -28.20 -10.66
N LYS A 2 34.04 -29.24 -10.47
CA LYS A 2 33.11 -29.30 -9.35
C LYS A 2 33.85 -29.79 -8.12
N VAL A 3 34.39 -28.85 -7.36
CA VAL A 3 34.96 -29.12 -6.03
C VAL A 3 33.85 -29.60 -5.06
N ASP A 4 32.59 -29.39 -5.43
CA ASP A 4 31.41 -29.74 -4.63
C ASP A 4 31.18 -31.26 -4.47
N ASN A 5 31.85 -32.09 -5.24
CA ASN A 5 31.79 -33.55 -5.15
C ASN A 5 33.00 -34.15 -4.42
N SER A 6 33.75 -33.34 -3.69
CA SER A 6 34.85 -33.84 -2.89
C SER A 6 34.36 -34.73 -1.75
N TYR A 7 34.96 -35.92 -1.59
CA TYR A 7 34.69 -36.83 -0.48
C TYR A 7 35.04 -36.25 0.90
N THR A 8 35.66 -35.07 0.95
CA THR A 8 36.02 -34.34 2.16
C THR A 8 34.97 -33.31 2.60
N GLN A 9 33.82 -33.24 1.93
CA GLN A 9 32.76 -32.34 2.32
C GLN A 9 32.14 -32.75 3.65
N TYR A 10 32.29 -31.91 4.68
CA TYR A 10 31.68 -32.16 5.98
C TYR A 10 30.14 -32.10 5.87
N LYS A 11 29.49 -33.09 6.50
CA LYS A 11 28.04 -33.20 6.55
C LYS A 11 27.41 -32.04 7.35
N ASN A 12 28.13 -31.59 8.37
CA ASN A 12 27.73 -30.45 9.20
C ASN A 12 28.59 -29.24 8.82
N ARG A 13 27.95 -28.20 8.31
CA ARG A 13 28.58 -26.93 8.00
C ARG A 13 28.23 -25.91 9.08
N ILE A 14 29.20 -25.09 9.46
CA ILE A 14 29.00 -23.92 10.32
C ILE A 14 29.07 -22.68 9.44
N GLY A 15 28.08 -21.80 9.54
CA GLY A 15 28.03 -20.54 8.77
C GLY A 15 26.67 -19.89 8.86
N LEU A 16 26.58 -18.68 8.31
CA LEU A 16 25.32 -17.94 8.25
C LEU A 16 24.30 -18.70 7.39
N THR A 17 23.09 -18.85 7.88
CA THR A 17 21.99 -19.54 7.19
C THR A 17 20.71 -18.73 7.22
N ASP A 18 19.82 -18.97 6.24
CA ASP A 18 18.44 -18.48 6.22
C ASP A 18 17.47 -19.46 6.92
N GLY A 19 17.99 -20.38 7.72
CA GLY A 19 17.26 -21.47 8.37
C GLY A 19 17.11 -22.74 7.51
N LYS A 20 17.37 -22.67 6.20
CA LYS A 20 17.31 -23.80 5.26
C LYS A 20 18.58 -23.99 4.45
N ARG A 21 19.26 -22.90 4.08
CA ARG A 21 20.44 -22.88 3.20
C ARG A 21 21.53 -22.00 3.83
N PHE A 22 22.79 -22.29 3.53
CA PHE A 22 23.87 -21.37 3.85
C PHE A 22 23.81 -20.16 2.92
N LEU A 23 23.98 -18.94 3.45
CA LEU A 23 23.94 -17.71 2.65
C LEU A 23 24.95 -17.73 1.51
N LYS A 24 26.11 -18.34 1.69
CA LYS A 24 27.11 -18.53 0.62
C LYS A 24 26.65 -19.44 -0.52
N ASP A 25 25.64 -20.27 -0.30
CA ASP A 25 25.06 -21.17 -1.31
C ASP A 25 23.84 -20.53 -1.99
N THR A 26 23.54 -19.25 -1.66
CA THR A 26 22.47 -18.45 -2.26
C THR A 26 23.06 -17.24 -3.00
N ASN A 27 22.31 -16.70 -3.93
CA ASN A 27 22.63 -15.42 -4.58
C ASN A 27 21.88 -14.25 -3.91
N ASP A 28 21.29 -14.50 -2.75
CA ASP A 28 20.46 -13.52 -2.05
C ASP A 28 21.36 -12.45 -1.40
N VAL A 29 21.01 -11.19 -1.54
CA VAL A 29 21.63 -10.09 -0.84
C VAL A 29 20.94 -9.93 0.50
N VAL A 30 21.72 -9.88 1.58
CA VAL A 30 21.21 -9.76 2.95
C VAL A 30 21.88 -8.57 3.61
N LEU A 31 21.08 -7.68 4.21
CA LEU A 31 21.60 -6.61 5.03
C LEU A 31 22.04 -7.17 6.39
N ASN A 32 23.20 -6.73 6.84
CA ASN A 32 23.67 -6.96 8.21
C ASN A 32 23.86 -5.62 8.89
N TRP A 33 23.14 -5.39 9.99
CA TRP A 33 23.22 -4.15 10.76
C TRP A 33 23.19 -4.44 12.26
N PRO A 34 23.69 -3.52 13.10
CA PRO A 34 23.54 -3.60 14.54
C PRO A 34 22.05 -3.72 14.92
N TYR A 35 21.74 -4.54 15.92
CA TYR A 35 20.39 -4.80 16.44
C TYR A 35 19.43 -5.53 15.48
N LYS A 36 19.93 -6.15 14.42
CA LYS A 36 19.11 -6.97 13.50
C LYS A 36 18.29 -8.04 14.24
N ASP A 37 18.89 -8.67 15.25
CA ASP A 37 18.28 -9.71 16.07
C ASP A 37 17.63 -9.15 17.34
N CYS A 38 17.13 -7.91 17.27
CA CYS A 38 16.48 -7.25 18.38
C CYS A 38 15.06 -6.81 18.05
N VAL A 39 14.29 -6.60 19.11
CA VAL A 39 13.02 -5.89 19.08
C VAL A 39 13.25 -4.51 19.69
N LEU A 40 12.83 -3.47 19.00
CA LEU A 40 12.88 -2.11 19.48
C LEU A 40 11.56 -1.77 20.21
N GLU A 41 11.67 -1.47 21.50
CA GLU A 41 10.56 -0.94 22.26
C GLU A 41 10.37 0.55 21.92
N GLY A 42 9.17 0.94 21.51
CA GLY A 42 8.84 2.32 21.20
C GLY A 42 9.38 2.83 19.86
N GLY A 43 9.88 4.07 19.85
CA GLY A 43 10.49 4.72 18.68
C GLY A 43 9.52 5.40 17.73
N GLN A 44 8.21 5.38 17.96
CA GLN A 44 7.22 5.98 17.07
C GLN A 44 7.06 7.48 17.30
N THR A 45 7.18 7.96 18.54
CA THR A 45 7.06 9.38 18.89
C THR A 45 8.39 9.95 19.37
N LYS A 46 8.55 11.28 19.26
CA LYS A 46 9.70 11.99 19.85
C LYS A 46 9.66 11.95 21.37
N GLU A 47 8.48 11.92 21.96
CA GLU A 47 8.26 11.91 23.41
C GLU A 47 8.68 10.59 24.05
N GLU A 48 8.48 9.46 23.36
CA GLU A 48 9.01 8.16 23.81
C GLU A 48 10.53 8.13 23.92
N GLY A 49 11.21 9.05 23.24
CA GLY A 49 12.67 9.21 23.29
C GLY A 49 13.17 10.16 24.39
N LEU A 50 12.33 10.62 25.31
CA LEU A 50 12.70 11.53 26.40
C LEU A 50 12.43 10.87 27.75
N ASP A 51 13.49 10.76 28.56
CA ASP A 51 13.37 10.42 29.99
C ASP A 51 13.29 11.69 30.81
N THR A 52 12.30 11.77 31.67
CA THR A 52 12.21 12.78 32.70
C THR A 52 12.95 12.26 33.95
N TYR A 53 13.91 13.01 34.44
CA TYR A 53 14.64 12.72 35.65
C TYR A 53 14.73 13.96 36.53
N PHE A 54 14.88 13.74 37.80
CA PHE A 54 15.05 14.84 38.76
C PHE A 54 16.52 14.98 39.14
N GLU A 55 17.09 16.15 38.90
CA GLU A 55 18.46 16.47 39.29
C GLU A 55 18.42 17.49 40.42
N TYR A 56 19.16 17.19 41.48
CA TYR A 56 19.26 18.13 42.59
C TYR A 56 20.10 19.35 42.19
N ASN A 57 19.51 20.54 42.30
CA ASN A 57 20.20 21.78 42.02
C ASN A 57 20.72 22.38 43.31
N ASP A 58 22.05 22.33 43.50
CA ASP A 58 22.70 22.84 44.71
C ASP A 58 22.49 24.35 44.94
N LYS A 59 22.15 25.12 43.92
CA LYS A 59 21.91 26.57 44.00
C LYS A 59 20.51 26.89 44.51
N THR A 60 19.53 26.13 44.05
CA THR A 60 18.12 26.31 44.44
C THR A 60 17.72 25.43 45.62
N GLN A 61 18.56 24.45 46.02
CA GLN A 61 18.32 23.44 47.06
C GLN A 61 17.04 22.64 46.83
N HIS A 62 16.62 22.49 45.56
CA HIS A 62 15.46 21.70 45.17
C HIS A 62 15.81 20.76 44.04
N TYR A 63 15.03 19.69 43.87
CA TYR A 63 15.08 18.84 42.70
C TYR A 63 14.39 19.55 41.53
N GLU A 64 15.08 19.69 40.45
CA GLU A 64 14.57 20.25 39.19
C GLU A 64 14.30 19.13 38.21
N GLU A 65 13.12 19.14 37.60
CA GLU A 65 12.77 18.23 36.53
C GLU A 65 13.62 18.55 35.31
N LYS A 66 14.34 17.56 34.79
CA LYS A 66 15.12 17.65 33.58
C LYS A 66 14.69 16.57 32.60
N ARG A 67 14.78 16.88 31.33
CA ARG A 67 14.52 15.93 30.23
C ARG A 67 15.83 15.65 29.50
N ALA A 68 16.14 14.38 29.35
CA ALA A 68 17.27 13.92 28.54
C ALA A 68 16.77 12.94 27.47
N LYS A 69 17.49 12.90 26.35
CA LYS A 69 17.19 11.92 25.31
C LYS A 69 17.38 10.52 25.87
N ARG A 70 16.31 9.75 25.91
CA ARG A 70 16.31 8.35 26.34
C ARG A 70 17.20 7.55 25.39
N LYS A 71 17.91 6.57 25.91
CA LYS A 71 18.53 5.53 25.08
C LYS A 71 17.43 4.56 24.64
N GLU A 72 17.33 4.34 23.32
CA GLU A 72 16.40 3.36 22.78
C GLU A 72 16.68 1.98 23.37
N ILE A 73 15.63 1.26 23.76
CA ILE A 73 15.72 -0.06 24.37
C ILE A 73 15.56 -1.11 23.29
N PHE A 74 16.59 -1.93 23.13
CA PHE A 74 16.60 -3.06 22.20
C PHE A 74 16.64 -4.37 22.99
N PHE A 75 15.60 -5.16 22.86
CA PHE A 75 15.55 -6.51 23.42
C PHE A 75 16.11 -7.51 22.41
N ASN A 76 17.23 -8.15 22.74
CA ASN A 76 17.78 -9.20 21.88
C ASN A 76 16.88 -10.45 21.92
N GLN A 77 16.53 -10.99 20.76
CA GLN A 77 15.57 -12.09 20.60
C GLN A 77 16.00 -13.39 21.30
N VAL A 78 17.29 -13.60 21.52
CA VAL A 78 17.81 -14.78 22.21
C VAL A 78 18.01 -14.54 23.71
N LEU A 79 18.56 -13.37 24.07
CA LEU A 79 18.93 -13.07 25.46
C LEU A 79 17.76 -12.54 26.30
N ALA A 80 16.79 -11.90 25.69
CA ALA A 80 15.64 -11.28 26.35
C ALA A 80 14.31 -11.85 25.79
N HIS A 81 14.25 -13.14 25.56
CA HIS A 81 13.07 -13.80 24.98
C HIS A 81 11.81 -13.58 25.80
N ASP A 82 11.92 -13.73 27.13
CA ASP A 82 10.79 -13.57 28.04
C ASP A 82 10.24 -12.13 28.04
N GLU A 83 11.12 -11.14 27.93
CA GLU A 83 10.72 -9.73 27.85
C GLU A 83 9.99 -9.44 26.52
N ILE A 84 10.46 -10.03 25.43
CA ILE A 84 9.82 -9.91 24.12
C ILE A 84 8.45 -10.59 24.13
N ASP A 85 8.32 -11.76 24.73
CA ASP A 85 7.04 -12.47 24.84
C ASP A 85 6.04 -11.62 25.63
N ARG A 86 6.44 -11.06 26.78
CA ARG A 86 5.59 -10.12 27.54
C ARG A 86 5.24 -8.86 26.76
N LEU A 87 6.20 -8.31 26.02
CA LEU A 87 5.97 -7.13 25.17
C LEU A 87 4.92 -7.44 24.09
N PHE A 88 4.95 -8.61 23.50
CA PHE A 88 4.07 -9.03 22.41
C PHE A 88 2.78 -9.71 22.85
N ASP A 89 2.60 -9.97 24.12
CA ASP A 89 1.32 -10.44 24.64
C ASP A 89 0.19 -9.49 24.22
N PRO A 90 -0.97 -10.03 23.78
CA PRO A 90 -2.09 -9.20 23.36
C PRO A 90 -2.53 -8.22 24.44
N LYS A 91 -2.49 -6.94 24.15
CA LYS A 91 -2.93 -5.89 25.06
C LYS A 91 -4.44 -5.74 25.02
N ALA A 92 -5.03 -5.37 26.16
CA ALA A 92 -6.44 -5.04 26.23
C ALA A 92 -6.74 -3.80 25.39
N LEU A 93 -7.89 -3.80 24.73
CA LEU A 93 -8.44 -2.63 24.08
C LEU A 93 -9.52 -2.05 24.97
N VAL A 94 -9.44 -0.75 25.23
CA VAL A 94 -10.30 0.01 26.15
C VAL A 94 -10.89 1.23 25.47
N ASN A 95 -11.69 2.00 26.17
CA ASN A 95 -12.28 3.26 25.69
C ASN A 95 -13.00 3.11 24.34
N TRP A 96 -13.79 2.05 24.23
CA TRP A 96 -14.54 1.73 23.03
C TRP A 96 -15.63 2.77 22.77
N LYS A 97 -15.64 3.35 21.56
CA LYS A 97 -16.61 4.34 21.12
C LYS A 97 -17.04 4.04 19.69
N ARG A 98 -18.31 4.21 19.39
CA ARG A 98 -18.84 4.12 18.03
C ARG A 98 -19.10 5.53 17.49
N PHE A 99 -18.63 5.81 16.31
CA PHE A 99 -18.88 7.05 15.61
C PHE A 99 -19.84 6.82 14.46
N THR A 100 -20.96 7.51 14.48
CA THR A 100 -22.03 7.45 13.48
C THR A 100 -22.31 8.85 12.95
N LYS A 101 -23.29 8.98 12.06
CA LYS A 101 -23.78 10.28 11.60
C LYS A 101 -24.33 11.15 12.74
N ASP A 102 -24.84 10.54 13.79
CA ASP A 102 -25.40 11.23 14.96
C ASP A 102 -24.33 11.54 16.02
N GLY A 103 -23.05 11.32 15.70
CA GLY A 103 -21.92 11.60 16.57
C GLY A 103 -21.38 10.39 17.31
N GLU A 104 -20.69 10.65 18.42
CA GLU A 104 -20.09 9.64 19.30
C GLU A 104 -21.17 8.93 20.13
N GLN A 105 -21.09 7.60 20.22
CA GLN A 105 -22.01 6.75 20.96
C GLN A 105 -21.25 5.67 21.71
N GLU A 106 -21.85 5.11 22.75
CA GLU A 106 -21.35 3.90 23.39
C GLU A 106 -21.39 2.72 22.40
N VAL A 107 -20.40 1.83 22.50
CA VAL A 107 -20.39 0.62 21.69
C VAL A 107 -21.34 -0.40 22.29
N GLY A 108 -22.41 -0.68 21.57
CA GLY A 108 -23.28 -1.81 21.88
C GLY A 108 -22.64 -3.13 21.43
N GLU A 109 -23.38 -3.96 20.73
CA GLU A 109 -22.85 -5.20 20.16
C GLU A 109 -21.85 -4.94 19.03
N ILE A 110 -20.70 -5.62 19.07
CA ILE A 110 -19.69 -5.60 18.00
C ILE A 110 -20.01 -6.75 17.04
N LYS A 111 -20.24 -6.40 15.76
CA LYS A 111 -20.51 -7.38 14.70
C LYS A 111 -19.28 -8.26 14.47
N ARG A 112 -19.51 -9.56 14.39
CA ARG A 112 -18.47 -10.56 14.16
C ARG A 112 -18.92 -11.56 13.08
N ASP A 113 -17.94 -12.15 12.39
CA ASP A 113 -18.22 -13.30 11.52
C ASP A 113 -18.34 -14.60 12.33
N GLU A 114 -18.58 -15.71 11.62
CA GLU A 114 -18.75 -17.04 12.21
C GLU A 114 -17.52 -17.52 12.99
N ASP A 115 -16.33 -17.04 12.62
CA ASP A 115 -15.06 -17.32 13.29
C ASP A 115 -14.80 -16.37 14.49
N GLY A 116 -15.72 -15.47 14.80
CA GLY A 116 -15.59 -14.47 15.86
C GLY A 116 -14.73 -13.26 15.49
N THR A 117 -14.32 -13.11 14.24
CA THR A 117 -13.56 -11.93 13.77
C THR A 117 -14.45 -10.70 13.69
N ILE A 118 -13.96 -9.58 14.16
CA ILE A 118 -14.68 -8.30 14.09
C ILE A 118 -14.91 -7.90 12.63
N LYS A 119 -16.16 -7.59 12.30
CA LYS A 119 -16.64 -7.10 10.99
C LYS A 119 -16.98 -5.62 11.01
N GLU A 120 -16.27 -4.86 11.81
CA GLU A 120 -16.43 -3.42 11.96
C GLU A 120 -15.19 -2.69 11.43
N ASN A 121 -15.36 -1.46 11.05
CA ASN A 121 -14.25 -0.56 10.80
C ASN A 121 -13.62 -0.16 12.13
N LEU A 122 -12.31 -0.27 12.26
CA LEU A 122 -11.60 -0.04 13.51
C LEU A 122 -10.57 1.08 13.38
N ILE A 123 -10.55 1.97 14.37
CA ILE A 123 -9.45 2.91 14.61
C ILE A 123 -8.92 2.61 16.01
N ILE A 124 -7.63 2.28 16.07
CA ILE A 124 -6.95 1.89 17.31
C ILE A 124 -5.91 2.95 17.67
N LYS A 125 -6.06 3.59 18.82
CA LYS A 125 -5.06 4.51 19.35
C LYS A 125 -4.00 3.74 20.14
N GLY A 126 -2.73 3.94 19.79
CA GLY A 126 -1.61 3.35 20.52
C GLY A 126 -0.44 2.94 19.65
N ASN A 127 0.59 2.38 20.29
CA ASN A 127 1.79 1.88 19.62
C ASN A 127 1.43 0.79 18.59
N ASN A 128 1.80 1.01 17.34
CA ASN A 128 1.39 0.13 16.24
C ASN A 128 1.99 -1.28 16.33
N LEU A 129 3.21 -1.46 16.87
CA LEU A 129 3.79 -2.78 17.06
C LEU A 129 2.94 -3.62 18.02
N LEU A 130 2.56 -3.04 19.17
CA LEU A 130 1.75 -3.71 20.18
C LEU A 130 0.31 -3.95 19.68
N ALA A 131 -0.25 -2.99 18.95
CA ALA A 131 -1.57 -3.14 18.34
C ALA A 131 -1.60 -4.27 17.31
N LEU A 132 -0.58 -4.38 16.43
CA LEU A 132 -0.47 -5.46 15.45
C LEU A 132 -0.41 -6.84 16.11
N HIS A 133 0.38 -7.00 17.19
CA HIS A 133 0.43 -8.25 17.95
C HIS A 133 -0.91 -8.56 18.61
N SER A 134 -1.61 -7.56 19.15
CA SER A 134 -2.94 -7.72 19.75
C SER A 134 -4.00 -8.12 18.72
N LEU A 135 -3.88 -7.67 17.46
CA LEU A 135 -4.78 -8.03 16.37
C LEU A 135 -4.55 -9.45 15.83
N LYS A 136 -3.37 -10.04 16.05
CA LYS A 136 -2.97 -11.33 15.47
C LYS A 136 -3.99 -12.43 15.72
N LYS A 137 -4.51 -12.54 16.95
CA LYS A 137 -5.46 -13.60 17.31
C LYS A 137 -6.73 -13.61 16.45
N GLN A 138 -7.19 -12.43 16.01
CA GLN A 138 -8.43 -12.30 15.24
C GLN A 138 -8.20 -12.15 13.73
N PHE A 139 -7.11 -11.50 13.32
CA PHE A 139 -6.91 -11.07 11.94
C PHE A 139 -5.75 -11.75 11.20
N ALA A 140 -5.05 -12.72 11.84
CA ALA A 140 -4.01 -13.48 11.15
C ALA A 140 -4.56 -14.15 9.88
N GLY A 141 -3.93 -13.89 8.74
CA GLY A 141 -4.35 -14.43 7.44
C GLY A 141 -5.65 -13.86 6.87
N LYS A 142 -6.15 -12.71 7.36
CA LYS A 142 -7.44 -12.13 6.92
C LYS A 142 -7.33 -10.80 6.19
N VAL A 143 -6.24 -10.07 6.34
CA VAL A 143 -6.03 -8.76 5.72
C VAL A 143 -5.71 -8.91 4.24
N LYS A 144 -6.46 -8.21 3.38
CA LYS A 144 -6.28 -8.27 1.93
C LYS A 144 -5.24 -7.27 1.42
N LEU A 145 -5.27 -6.05 1.94
CA LEU A 145 -4.32 -5.00 1.62
C LEU A 145 -3.76 -4.40 2.90
N ILE A 146 -2.44 -4.31 2.96
CA ILE A 146 -1.76 -3.41 3.89
C ILE A 146 -1.19 -2.27 3.07
N TYR A 147 -1.56 -1.03 3.39
CA TYR A 147 -0.90 0.16 2.90
C TYR A 147 -0.28 0.88 4.07
N ILE A 148 0.98 1.26 3.96
CA ILE A 148 1.66 2.05 4.98
C ILE A 148 2.55 3.12 4.35
N ASP A 149 2.64 4.23 5.09
CA ASP A 149 3.46 5.40 4.82
C ASP A 149 4.29 5.70 6.08
N PRO A 150 5.35 4.89 6.36
CA PRO A 150 6.15 5.03 7.57
C PRO A 150 6.96 6.33 7.55
N PRO A 151 7.56 6.78 8.67
CA PRO A 151 8.55 7.85 8.66
C PRO A 151 9.67 7.57 7.66
N TYR A 152 9.98 8.55 6.80
CA TYR A 152 10.98 8.37 5.73
C TYR A 152 12.43 8.56 6.20
N ASN A 153 12.62 8.89 7.46
CA ASN A 153 13.93 9.12 8.06
C ASN A 153 14.68 10.29 7.41
N THR A 154 13.95 11.37 7.14
CA THR A 154 14.47 12.56 6.45
C THR A 154 15.35 13.44 7.32
N GLY A 155 15.36 13.22 8.64
CA GLY A 155 16.02 14.08 9.63
C GLY A 155 15.28 15.40 9.88
N ASN A 156 14.02 15.52 9.44
CA ASN A 156 13.24 16.73 9.61
C ASN A 156 12.53 16.75 10.98
N ASP A 157 12.91 17.70 11.83
CA ASP A 157 12.35 17.85 13.18
C ASP A 157 10.96 18.50 13.25
N GLU A 158 10.36 18.90 12.12
CA GLU A 158 9.02 19.49 12.08
C GLU A 158 7.88 18.50 12.31
N PHE A 159 8.14 17.19 12.15
CA PHE A 159 7.15 16.15 12.35
C PHE A 159 6.93 15.83 13.84
N LYS A 160 5.70 15.46 14.20
CA LYS A 160 5.36 14.96 15.55
C LYS A 160 5.95 13.56 15.82
N TYR A 161 6.08 12.74 14.77
CA TYR A 161 6.70 11.42 14.83
C TYR A 161 8.24 11.52 14.75
N ASN A 162 8.92 10.45 15.17
CA ASN A 162 10.37 10.36 15.06
C ASN A 162 10.78 10.15 13.59
N ASP A 163 11.43 11.13 13.01
CA ASP A 163 11.94 11.11 11.62
C ASP A 163 13.46 11.27 11.56
N ASN A 164 14.14 11.00 12.68
CA ASN A 164 15.59 11.16 12.84
C ASN A 164 16.19 9.90 13.49
N PHE A 165 16.01 8.77 12.85
CA PHE A 165 16.67 7.52 13.22
C PHE A 165 18.05 7.43 12.56
N ASN A 166 18.97 6.69 13.16
CA ASN A 166 20.03 6.10 12.32
C ASN A 166 19.45 4.92 11.51
N HIS A 167 20.07 4.60 10.37
CA HIS A 167 19.58 3.54 9.47
C HIS A 167 19.36 2.19 10.18
N SER A 168 20.26 1.82 11.11
CA SER A 168 20.16 0.56 11.86
C SER A 168 18.90 0.49 12.71
N THR A 169 18.59 1.57 13.42
CA THR A 169 17.39 1.67 14.28
C THR A 169 16.14 1.66 13.42
N TRP A 170 16.12 2.43 12.33
CA TRP A 170 15.00 2.45 11.41
C TRP A 170 14.71 1.08 10.79
N LEU A 171 15.75 0.35 10.39
CA LEU A 171 15.62 -1.01 9.88
C LEU A 171 15.05 -1.97 10.91
N THR A 172 15.49 -1.89 12.17
CA THR A 172 14.95 -2.71 13.26
C THR A 172 13.49 -2.34 13.55
N PHE A 173 13.18 -1.04 13.59
CA PHE A 173 11.82 -0.53 13.74
C PHE A 173 10.88 -1.07 12.67
N MET A 174 11.28 -1.02 11.40
CA MET A 174 10.49 -1.51 10.28
C MET A 174 10.42 -3.04 10.25
N LYS A 175 11.54 -3.74 10.52
CA LYS A 175 11.57 -5.21 10.55
C LYS A 175 10.52 -5.77 11.50
N ASN A 176 10.50 -5.31 12.75
CA ASN A 176 9.59 -5.82 13.76
C ASN A 176 8.11 -5.68 13.32
N ARG A 177 7.75 -4.60 12.67
CA ARG A 177 6.39 -4.32 12.18
C ARG A 177 6.04 -5.09 10.91
N LEU A 178 6.96 -5.19 9.97
CA LEU A 178 6.72 -5.89 8.71
C LEU A 178 6.61 -7.42 8.89
N GLU A 179 7.32 -8.00 9.87
CA GLU A 179 7.22 -9.42 10.21
C GLU A 179 5.80 -9.76 10.66
N ILE A 180 5.23 -9.03 11.62
CA ILE A 180 3.85 -9.28 12.07
C ILE A 180 2.82 -8.88 11.00
N ALA A 181 3.06 -7.82 10.24
CA ALA A 181 2.19 -7.41 9.14
C ALA A 181 2.04 -8.52 8.08
N ARG A 182 3.14 -9.23 7.75
CA ARG A 182 3.10 -10.38 6.85
C ARG A 182 2.23 -11.53 7.39
N GLU A 183 2.20 -11.75 8.70
CA GLU A 183 1.35 -12.77 9.31
C GLU A 183 -0.14 -12.41 9.19
N LEU A 184 -0.50 -11.12 9.32
CA LEU A 184 -1.87 -10.65 9.18
C LEU A 184 -2.40 -10.76 7.76
N LEU A 185 -1.53 -10.68 6.73
CA LEU A 185 -1.92 -10.79 5.34
C LEU A 185 -2.57 -12.13 5.03
N ARG A 186 -3.65 -12.10 4.24
CA ARG A 186 -4.24 -13.26 3.58
C ARG A 186 -3.28 -13.82 2.51
N ASP A 187 -3.38 -15.08 2.17
CA ASP A 187 -2.49 -15.73 1.19
C ASP A 187 -2.45 -15.03 -0.17
N ASP A 188 -3.58 -14.45 -0.62
CA ASP A 188 -3.67 -13.65 -1.84
C ASP A 188 -3.56 -12.13 -1.55
N GLY A 189 -3.17 -11.77 -0.32
CA GLY A 189 -3.00 -10.40 0.14
C GLY A 189 -1.69 -9.79 -0.33
N VAL A 190 -1.67 -8.46 -0.34
CA VAL A 190 -0.51 -7.65 -0.74
C VAL A 190 -0.26 -6.54 0.27
N ILE A 191 1.01 -6.13 0.37
CA ILE A 191 1.42 -4.94 1.09
C ILE A 191 2.00 -3.92 0.11
N PHE A 192 1.63 -2.66 0.29
CA PHE A 192 2.18 -1.51 -0.40
C PHE A 192 2.86 -0.62 0.65
N VAL A 193 4.17 -0.48 0.56
CA VAL A 193 4.95 0.38 1.46
C VAL A 193 5.44 1.58 0.66
N GLN A 194 5.02 2.77 1.04
CA GLN A 194 5.49 4.01 0.44
C GLN A 194 6.72 4.52 1.18
N CYS A 195 7.70 5.03 0.45
CA CYS A 195 8.94 5.55 1.02
C CYS A 195 9.59 6.54 0.04
N ASP A 196 10.52 7.36 0.53
CA ASP A 196 11.37 8.19 -0.31
C ASP A 196 12.74 7.55 -0.59
N ASP A 197 13.64 8.31 -1.21
CA ASP A 197 14.97 7.84 -1.60
C ASP A 197 15.95 7.65 -0.42
N ASN A 198 15.61 8.11 0.81
CA ASN A 198 16.49 7.94 1.96
C ASN A 198 16.59 6.48 2.38
N GLU A 199 15.47 5.76 2.42
CA GLU A 199 15.43 4.40 2.98
C GLU A 199 14.93 3.33 1.99
N VAL A 200 14.39 3.71 0.82
CA VAL A 200 13.74 2.75 -0.09
C VAL A 200 14.66 1.59 -0.53
N ALA A 201 15.96 1.85 -0.72
CA ALA A 201 16.91 0.83 -1.14
C ALA A 201 17.12 -0.23 -0.05
N TYR A 202 17.29 0.21 1.20
CA TYR A 202 17.44 -0.67 2.36
C TYR A 202 16.12 -1.41 2.66
N LEU A 203 15.00 -0.70 2.58
CA LEU A 203 13.67 -1.26 2.75
C LEU A 203 13.41 -2.39 1.75
N LYS A 204 13.81 -2.20 0.49
CA LYS A 204 13.66 -3.24 -0.56
C LYS A 204 14.37 -4.53 -0.16
N VAL A 205 15.63 -4.45 0.29
CA VAL A 205 16.40 -5.64 0.69
C VAL A 205 15.83 -6.28 1.96
N LEU A 206 15.41 -5.46 2.94
CA LEU A 206 14.74 -5.94 4.14
C LEU A 206 13.45 -6.69 3.80
N MET A 207 12.62 -6.15 2.92
CA MET A 207 11.38 -6.79 2.50
C MET A 207 11.61 -8.07 1.70
N ASP A 208 12.66 -8.16 0.89
CA ASP A 208 13.05 -9.41 0.22
C ASP A 208 13.35 -10.52 1.25
N GLU A 209 14.02 -10.18 2.34
CA GLU A 209 14.32 -11.11 3.43
C GLU A 209 13.06 -11.56 4.18
N ILE A 210 12.17 -10.63 4.51
CA ILE A 210 10.93 -10.90 5.27
C ILE A 210 9.93 -11.70 4.41
N PHE A 211 9.66 -11.27 3.18
CA PHE A 211 8.63 -11.87 2.34
C PHE A 211 9.09 -13.12 1.62
N LYS A 212 10.40 -13.31 1.43
CA LYS A 212 11.01 -14.51 0.81
C LYS A 212 10.41 -14.82 -0.58
N ASN A 213 10.46 -16.09 -0.97
CA ASN A 213 9.91 -16.55 -2.24
C ASN A 213 8.59 -17.31 -2.03
N ALA A 214 7.74 -17.27 -3.05
CA ALA A 214 6.55 -18.09 -3.15
C ALA A 214 6.91 -19.59 -3.25
N PRO A 215 5.95 -20.51 -3.03
CA PRO A 215 6.16 -21.95 -3.19
C PRO A 215 6.70 -22.35 -4.58
N SER A 216 6.34 -21.60 -5.64
CA SER A 216 6.87 -21.77 -7.00
C SER A 216 8.35 -21.40 -7.17
N GLY A 217 8.98 -20.84 -6.14
CA GLY A 217 10.34 -20.29 -6.19
C GLY A 217 10.44 -18.86 -6.75
N LYS A 218 9.32 -18.26 -7.19
CA LYS A 218 9.27 -16.87 -7.61
C LYS A 218 9.37 -15.93 -6.41
N SER A 219 10.05 -14.80 -6.58
CA SER A 219 10.05 -13.75 -5.56
C SER A 219 8.62 -13.28 -5.27
N ASN A 220 8.33 -13.04 -4.00
CA ASN A 220 7.09 -12.39 -3.56
C ASN A 220 7.07 -10.88 -3.82
N PHE A 221 8.18 -10.31 -4.30
CA PHE A 221 8.21 -8.96 -4.84
C PHE A 221 7.33 -8.88 -6.10
N VAL A 222 6.39 -7.94 -6.11
CA VAL A 222 5.46 -7.75 -7.23
C VAL A 222 5.94 -6.64 -8.14
N GLN A 223 6.15 -5.43 -7.58
CA GLN A 223 6.45 -4.25 -8.38
C GLN A 223 7.10 -3.16 -7.54
N TYR A 224 7.94 -2.38 -8.21
CA TYR A 224 8.42 -1.07 -7.78
C TYR A 224 7.65 0.01 -8.53
N VAL A 225 7.10 0.97 -7.84
CA VAL A 225 6.32 2.06 -8.41
C VAL A 225 6.98 3.39 -8.10
N GLU A 226 7.17 4.21 -9.12
CA GLU A 226 7.63 5.59 -9.01
C GLU A 226 6.43 6.53 -9.06
N ILE A 227 6.23 7.32 -8.01
CA ILE A 227 5.12 8.23 -7.87
C ILE A 227 5.67 9.65 -7.95
N LYS A 228 5.27 10.39 -8.99
CA LYS A 228 5.66 11.79 -9.10
C LYS A 228 5.06 12.57 -7.94
N ALA A 229 5.91 13.07 -7.05
CA ALA A 229 5.56 14.02 -6.01
C ALA A 229 5.82 15.45 -6.49
N ASN A 230 5.05 16.42 -6.00
CA ASN A 230 5.32 17.82 -6.30
C ASN A 230 6.44 18.31 -5.38
N VAL A 231 7.50 18.78 -5.98
CA VAL A 231 8.54 19.54 -5.29
C VAL A 231 8.11 20.99 -5.25
N GLY A 232 7.93 21.54 -4.05
CA GLY A 232 7.74 22.99 -3.91
C GLY A 232 9.03 23.73 -4.32
N ALA A 233 8.89 24.93 -4.87
CA ALA A 233 10.02 25.79 -5.28
C ALA A 233 11.07 26.02 -4.17
N ALA A 234 10.68 25.89 -2.89
CA ALA A 234 11.58 26.01 -1.74
C ALA A 234 12.66 24.90 -1.66
N ASN A 235 12.40 23.73 -2.25
CA ASN A 235 13.36 22.63 -2.23
C ASN A 235 14.45 22.72 -3.31
N GLU A 236 14.29 23.60 -4.29
CA GLU A 236 15.32 23.83 -5.33
C GLU A 236 16.64 24.36 -4.75
N TYR A 237 16.56 25.11 -3.64
CA TYR A 237 17.75 25.67 -2.99
C TYR A 237 18.48 24.70 -2.03
N GLN A 238 17.82 23.62 -1.62
CA GLN A 238 18.41 22.64 -0.68
C GLN A 238 19.14 21.50 -1.39
N ASN A 239 18.82 21.23 -2.65
CA ASN A 239 19.51 20.22 -3.43
C ASN A 239 20.33 20.88 -4.55
N PRO A 240 21.67 20.90 -4.46
CA PRO A 240 22.53 21.59 -5.41
C PRO A 240 22.62 20.92 -6.79
N PHE A 241 21.95 19.77 -7.00
CA PHE A 241 22.04 19.02 -8.25
C PHE A 241 20.71 18.96 -9.01
N MET A 242 19.76 18.15 -8.54
CA MET A 242 18.44 18.03 -9.15
C MET A 242 17.35 17.99 -8.08
N PRO A 243 16.17 18.61 -8.33
CA PRO A 243 15.05 18.51 -7.41
C PRO A 243 14.60 17.05 -7.22
N LYS A 244 14.35 16.65 -5.98
CA LYS A 244 13.69 15.38 -5.67
C LYS A 244 12.20 15.51 -5.97
N ASN A 245 11.67 14.74 -6.90
CA ASN A 245 10.28 14.83 -7.35
C ASN A 245 9.56 13.49 -7.39
N CYS A 246 10.13 12.46 -6.78
CA CYS A 246 9.56 11.13 -6.72
C CYS A 246 9.48 10.60 -5.29
N GLU A 247 8.39 9.91 -4.99
CA GLU A 247 8.28 8.95 -3.91
C GLU A 247 8.12 7.55 -4.52
N TYR A 248 8.35 6.54 -3.73
CA TYR A 248 8.43 5.16 -4.22
C TYR A 248 7.45 4.26 -3.48
N GLY A 249 6.82 3.34 -4.22
CA GLY A 249 5.98 2.29 -3.67
C GLY A 249 6.60 0.92 -3.88
N LEU A 250 6.82 0.17 -2.81
CA LEU A 250 7.24 -1.23 -2.85
C LEU A 250 6.02 -2.12 -2.66
N ILE A 251 5.73 -2.99 -3.64
CA ILE A 251 4.60 -3.91 -3.59
C ILE A 251 5.11 -5.34 -3.42
N TYR A 252 4.66 -6.00 -2.35
CA TYR A 252 4.92 -7.42 -2.10
C TYR A 252 3.62 -8.18 -1.92
N ALA A 253 3.57 -9.41 -2.41
CA ALA A 253 2.51 -10.35 -2.10
C ALA A 253 2.92 -11.24 -0.92
N LYS A 254 1.97 -11.70 -0.12
CA LYS A 254 2.25 -12.80 0.81
C LYS A 254 2.62 -14.08 0.06
N ASN A 255 1.89 -14.36 -1.04
CA ASN A 255 2.19 -15.44 -1.96
C ASN A 255 1.94 -14.96 -3.39
N TYR A 256 3.03 -14.79 -4.16
CA TYR A 256 3.00 -14.31 -5.53
C TYR A 256 2.07 -15.12 -6.44
N ASP A 257 2.00 -16.44 -6.23
CA ASP A 257 1.22 -17.35 -7.09
C ASP A 257 -0.30 -17.21 -6.89
N LYS A 258 -0.73 -16.72 -5.71
CA LYS A 258 -2.14 -16.58 -5.35
C LYS A 258 -2.67 -15.14 -5.49
N ARG A 259 -1.77 -14.15 -5.67
CA ARG A 259 -2.17 -12.74 -5.73
C ARG A 259 -3.20 -12.49 -6.82
N LYS A 260 -4.16 -11.64 -6.52
CA LYS A 260 -5.14 -11.12 -7.47
C LYS A 260 -4.90 -9.62 -7.66
N TYR A 261 -5.05 -9.17 -8.88
CA TYR A 261 -4.79 -7.80 -9.28
C TYR A 261 -5.75 -7.39 -10.40
N LYS A 262 -6.31 -6.20 -10.30
CA LYS A 262 -7.13 -5.58 -11.33
C LYS A 262 -6.29 -4.59 -12.13
N PRO A 263 -6.16 -4.76 -13.45
CA PRO A 263 -5.46 -3.77 -14.27
C PRO A 263 -6.22 -2.44 -14.26
N ILE A 264 -5.47 -1.35 -14.14
CA ILE A 264 -5.99 0.00 -14.28
C ILE A 264 -5.69 0.48 -15.70
N TRP A 265 -6.72 0.98 -16.36
CA TRP A 265 -6.61 1.53 -17.70
C TRP A 265 -6.56 3.05 -17.64
N VAL A 266 -5.60 3.63 -18.34
CA VAL A 266 -5.43 5.08 -18.46
C VAL A 266 -5.52 5.51 -19.92
N LYS A 267 -6.05 6.73 -20.15
CA LYS A 267 -6.16 7.29 -21.51
C LYS A 267 -4.78 7.38 -22.15
N THR A 268 -4.69 6.96 -23.39
CA THR A 268 -3.46 7.02 -24.20
C THR A 268 -3.74 7.64 -25.56
N THR A 269 -2.70 8.00 -26.29
CA THR A 269 -2.79 8.48 -27.67
C THR A 269 -3.21 7.36 -28.63
N VAL A 270 -3.63 7.73 -29.81
CA VAL A 270 -4.00 6.78 -30.87
C VAL A 270 -2.78 6.01 -31.35
N ASP A 271 -2.88 4.66 -31.37
CA ASP A 271 -1.86 3.79 -31.97
C ASP A 271 -1.97 3.85 -33.50
N LYS A 272 -1.06 4.59 -34.16
CA LYS A 272 -1.00 4.79 -35.60
C LYS A 272 -0.70 3.51 -36.39
N ALA A 273 -0.32 2.40 -35.75
CA ALA A 273 -0.20 1.09 -36.40
C ALA A 273 -1.54 0.52 -36.88
N TYR A 274 -2.65 1.00 -36.29
CA TYR A 274 -4.00 0.70 -36.77
C TYR A 274 -4.37 1.64 -37.93
N ASN A 275 -3.90 1.32 -39.12
CA ASN A 275 -3.95 2.19 -40.27
C ASN A 275 -5.00 1.82 -41.34
N LYS A 276 -5.78 0.76 -41.11
CA LYS A 276 -6.80 0.27 -42.03
C LYS A 276 -8.19 0.49 -41.45
N ILE A 277 -9.15 0.87 -42.31
CA ILE A 277 -10.55 1.10 -41.93
C ILE A 277 -11.48 0.46 -42.96
N ILE A 278 -12.60 -0.11 -42.47
CA ILE A 278 -13.67 -0.64 -43.32
C ILE A 278 -14.55 0.53 -43.77
N LEU A 279 -14.67 0.78 -45.07
CA LEU A 279 -15.42 1.91 -45.65
C LEU A 279 -16.92 1.62 -45.74
N ASN A 280 -17.30 0.35 -45.90
CA ASN A 280 -18.70 -0.11 -46.00
C ASN A 280 -19.12 -0.96 -44.80
N PRO A 281 -19.19 -0.39 -43.56
CA PRO A 281 -19.38 -1.13 -42.31
C PRO A 281 -20.74 -1.85 -42.19
N ASN A 282 -21.72 -1.52 -43.04
CA ASN A 282 -23.03 -2.17 -43.09
C ASN A 282 -23.03 -3.49 -43.88
N GLU A 283 -21.96 -3.79 -44.65
CA GLU A 283 -21.81 -5.05 -45.32
C GLU A 283 -21.50 -6.17 -44.30
N LYS A 284 -22.35 -7.20 -44.29
CA LYS A 284 -22.24 -8.33 -43.36
C LYS A 284 -21.22 -9.39 -43.81
N ASP A 285 -20.99 -9.51 -45.10
CA ASP A 285 -20.01 -10.43 -45.66
C ASP A 285 -18.63 -9.78 -45.63
N PHE A 286 -17.79 -10.19 -44.67
CA PHE A 286 -16.43 -9.66 -44.52
C PHE A 286 -15.56 -9.84 -45.80
N LYS A 287 -15.91 -10.75 -46.70
CA LYS A 287 -15.21 -10.94 -48.00
C LYS A 287 -15.48 -9.78 -48.96
N LYS A 288 -16.54 -9.00 -48.75
CA LYS A 288 -16.93 -7.83 -49.54
C LYS A 288 -16.56 -6.51 -48.92
N TRP A 289 -15.81 -6.52 -47.79
CA TRP A 289 -15.39 -5.28 -47.13
C TRP A 289 -14.42 -4.51 -48.04
N GLU A 290 -14.72 -3.22 -48.16
CA GLU A 290 -13.84 -2.25 -48.80
C GLU A 290 -12.92 -1.62 -47.78
N ILE A 291 -11.61 -1.64 -48.05
CA ILE A 291 -10.60 -1.22 -47.06
C ILE A 291 -9.93 0.05 -47.53
N GLY A 292 -10.03 1.09 -46.70
CA GLY A 292 -9.33 2.36 -46.84
C GLY A 292 -8.21 2.56 -45.80
N LYS A 293 -7.59 3.73 -45.84
CA LYS A 293 -6.64 4.18 -44.81
C LYS A 293 -7.37 5.05 -43.78
N VAL A 294 -7.01 4.87 -42.53
CA VAL A 294 -7.61 5.63 -41.38
C VAL A 294 -7.42 7.12 -41.57
N MET A 295 -6.21 7.56 -41.95
CA MET A 295 -5.91 8.99 -42.10
C MET A 295 -6.65 9.64 -43.25
N ASP A 296 -6.80 8.92 -44.39
CA ASP A 296 -7.53 9.44 -45.53
C ASP A 296 -9.02 9.66 -45.17
N GLU A 297 -9.62 8.70 -44.46
CA GLU A 297 -11.01 8.80 -44.02
C GLU A 297 -11.19 9.85 -42.91
N PHE A 298 -10.21 10.00 -42.01
CA PHE A 298 -10.20 11.05 -41.00
C PHE A 298 -10.17 12.44 -41.63
N VAL A 299 -9.29 12.66 -42.60
CA VAL A 299 -9.21 13.94 -43.33
C VAL A 299 -10.48 14.21 -44.15
N ASN A 300 -11.07 13.18 -44.78
CA ASN A 300 -12.34 13.32 -45.50
C ASN A 300 -13.49 13.79 -44.55
N GLU A 301 -13.51 13.28 -43.29
CA GLU A 301 -14.55 13.61 -42.30
C GLU A 301 -14.27 14.93 -41.60
N SER A 302 -13.01 15.29 -41.30
CA SER A 302 -12.62 16.43 -40.47
C SER A 302 -12.06 17.65 -41.17
N GLY A 303 -11.63 17.51 -42.47
CA GLY A 303 -10.93 18.52 -43.24
C GLY A 303 -9.41 18.41 -43.16
N GLU A 304 -8.70 18.82 -44.26
CA GLU A 304 -7.23 18.75 -44.36
C GLU A 304 -6.54 19.63 -43.30
N GLU A 305 -7.18 20.74 -42.89
CA GLU A 305 -6.70 21.65 -41.84
C GLU A 305 -6.59 21.00 -40.45
N ASN A 306 -7.33 19.91 -40.22
CA ASN A 306 -7.37 19.19 -38.95
C ASN A 306 -6.50 17.92 -38.93
N LYS A 307 -5.75 17.66 -39.94
CA LYS A 307 -4.95 16.43 -40.15
C LYS A 307 -4.01 16.09 -38.95
N ASP A 308 -3.44 17.10 -38.32
CA ASP A 308 -2.52 16.95 -37.20
C ASP A 308 -3.20 17.18 -35.85
N ASN A 309 -4.53 17.31 -35.78
CA ASN A 309 -5.27 17.49 -34.56
C ASN A 309 -5.47 16.14 -33.84
N GLU A 310 -4.66 15.89 -32.81
CA GLU A 310 -4.66 14.62 -32.09
C GLU A 310 -5.97 14.36 -31.31
N GLU A 311 -6.66 15.39 -30.88
CA GLU A 311 -7.92 15.26 -30.14
C GLU A 311 -9.06 14.84 -31.05
N LEU A 312 -9.20 15.49 -32.21
CA LEU A 312 -10.16 15.08 -33.24
C LEU A 312 -9.86 13.68 -33.79
N LEU A 313 -8.59 13.34 -33.99
CA LEU A 313 -8.18 12.00 -34.36
C LEU A 313 -8.56 10.96 -33.30
N TYR A 314 -8.38 11.30 -32.01
CA TYR A 314 -8.80 10.42 -30.90
C TYR A 314 -10.30 10.16 -30.95
N GLU A 315 -11.12 11.19 -31.09
CA GLU A 315 -12.59 11.07 -31.18
C GLU A 315 -13.03 10.26 -32.41
N PHE A 316 -12.43 10.54 -33.56
CA PHE A 316 -12.67 9.77 -34.78
C PHE A 316 -12.37 8.29 -34.61
N VAL A 317 -11.19 7.93 -34.08
CA VAL A 317 -10.78 6.54 -33.86
C VAL A 317 -11.63 5.88 -32.79
N PHE A 318 -11.98 6.59 -31.72
CA PHE A 318 -12.86 6.08 -30.67
C PHE A 318 -14.25 5.71 -31.23
N LYS A 319 -14.88 6.61 -31.99
CA LYS A 319 -16.18 6.41 -32.66
C LYS A 319 -16.14 5.23 -33.64
N ASN A 320 -15.03 5.08 -34.35
CA ASN A 320 -14.86 4.11 -35.44
C ASN A 320 -14.06 2.84 -35.05
N ALA A 321 -13.83 2.61 -33.75
CA ALA A 321 -12.95 1.56 -33.25
C ALA A 321 -13.31 0.12 -33.72
N ASN A 322 -14.59 -0.14 -34.00
CA ASN A 322 -15.07 -1.44 -34.50
C ASN A 322 -14.76 -1.70 -35.97
N ARG A 323 -14.50 -0.66 -36.76
CA ARG A 323 -14.16 -0.77 -38.20
C ARG A 323 -12.70 -0.46 -38.51
N ILE A 324 -11.95 0.04 -37.52
CA ILE A 324 -10.50 0.27 -37.65
C ILE A 324 -9.74 -0.96 -37.18
N PHE A 325 -8.72 -1.36 -37.96
CA PHE A 325 -7.91 -2.52 -37.62
C PHE A 325 -6.47 -2.38 -38.09
N ARG A 326 -5.63 -3.22 -37.55
CA ARG A 326 -4.28 -3.52 -38.05
C ARG A 326 -4.15 -4.99 -38.37
N THR A 327 -3.15 -5.33 -39.13
CA THR A 327 -2.74 -6.71 -39.37
C THR A 327 -1.43 -7.00 -38.64
N ILE A 328 -1.29 -8.20 -38.11
CA ILE A 328 -0.10 -8.66 -37.40
C ILE A 328 0.27 -10.08 -37.82
N PHE A 329 1.58 -10.37 -37.77
CA PHE A 329 2.10 -11.72 -37.92
C PHE A 329 2.59 -12.24 -36.58
N PRO A 330 1.74 -12.96 -35.82
CA PRO A 330 2.07 -13.42 -34.47
C PRO A 330 3.11 -14.56 -34.52
N LYS A 331 4.08 -14.54 -33.59
CA LYS A 331 5.05 -15.64 -33.43
C LYS A 331 4.39 -16.81 -32.68
N GLY A 332 4.77 -18.05 -33.04
CA GLY A 332 4.37 -19.26 -32.28
C GLY A 332 2.89 -19.65 -32.41
N VAL A 333 2.24 -19.36 -33.51
CA VAL A 333 0.82 -19.70 -33.73
C VAL A 333 0.61 -21.18 -34.05
N GLY A 334 -0.53 -21.72 -33.61
CA GLY A 334 -0.94 -23.09 -33.91
C GLY A 334 -1.28 -23.29 -35.40
N THR A 335 -1.34 -24.55 -35.80
CA THR A 335 -1.50 -24.99 -37.23
C THR A 335 -2.74 -24.38 -37.88
N GLY A 336 -3.91 -24.44 -37.22
CA GLY A 336 -5.16 -23.94 -37.79
C GLY A 336 -5.20 -22.43 -38.07
N LEU A 337 -4.53 -21.60 -37.26
CA LEU A 337 -4.40 -20.19 -37.56
C LEU A 337 -3.42 -19.95 -38.71
N LYS A 338 -2.33 -20.72 -38.79
CA LYS A 338 -1.41 -20.66 -39.95
C LYS A 338 -2.12 -20.98 -41.26
N GLU A 339 -2.93 -22.03 -41.27
CA GLU A 339 -3.72 -22.43 -42.46
C GLU A 339 -4.73 -21.34 -42.88
N ALA A 340 -5.39 -20.69 -41.89
CA ALA A 340 -6.30 -19.57 -42.16
C ALA A 340 -5.52 -18.36 -42.74
N MET A 341 -4.34 -18.07 -42.23
CA MET A 341 -3.48 -17.00 -42.72
C MET A 341 -3.03 -17.31 -44.16
N GLU A 342 -2.57 -18.54 -44.49
CA GLU A 342 -2.19 -18.94 -45.83
C GLU A 342 -3.39 -18.91 -46.81
N ARG A 343 -4.57 -19.35 -46.36
CA ARG A 343 -5.79 -19.25 -47.16
C ARG A 343 -6.14 -17.80 -47.49
N SER A 344 -5.96 -16.87 -46.52
CA SER A 344 -6.23 -15.44 -46.73
C SER A 344 -5.27 -14.76 -47.72
N LYS A 345 -4.09 -15.32 -48.02
CA LYS A 345 -3.22 -14.84 -49.11
C LYS A 345 -3.86 -15.01 -50.46
N ARG A 346 -4.64 -16.09 -50.67
CA ARG A 346 -5.32 -16.43 -51.90
C ARG A 346 -6.71 -15.80 -52.03
N GLU A 347 -7.46 -15.83 -50.93
CA GLU A 347 -8.88 -15.39 -50.89
C GLU A 347 -9.05 -13.95 -50.38
N THR A 348 -7.96 -13.22 -50.09
CA THR A 348 -7.91 -11.91 -49.45
C THR A 348 -8.35 -11.99 -47.99
N TRP A 349 -9.44 -12.67 -47.66
CA TRP A 349 -9.99 -12.86 -46.33
C TRP A 349 -10.17 -14.34 -45.99
N ALA A 350 -9.89 -14.71 -44.76
CA ALA A 350 -10.23 -16.03 -44.19
C ALA A 350 -10.57 -15.93 -42.72
N VAL A 351 -11.25 -16.94 -42.20
CA VAL A 351 -11.61 -17.06 -40.78
C VAL A 351 -10.98 -18.30 -40.16
N TYR A 352 -10.37 -18.12 -39.00
CA TYR A 352 -10.03 -19.23 -38.13
C TYR A 352 -11.10 -19.36 -37.06
N LYS A 353 -11.94 -20.39 -37.14
CA LYS A 353 -13.01 -20.69 -36.19
C LYS A 353 -12.43 -21.32 -34.93
N ARG A 354 -12.99 -20.95 -33.77
CA ARG A 354 -12.62 -21.49 -32.43
C ARG A 354 -13.87 -21.87 -31.69
N GLU A 355 -13.87 -23.07 -31.09
CA GLU A 355 -15.07 -23.63 -30.43
C GLU A 355 -15.57 -22.79 -29.24
N ASP A 356 -14.66 -22.32 -28.34
CA ASP A 356 -15.02 -21.60 -27.11
C ASP A 356 -14.54 -20.13 -27.08
N LYS A 357 -14.15 -19.56 -28.22
CA LYS A 357 -13.59 -18.20 -28.30
C LYS A 357 -14.01 -17.51 -29.57
N THR A 358 -13.96 -16.17 -29.54
CA THR A 358 -14.21 -15.35 -30.74
C THR A 358 -13.34 -15.77 -31.89
N ASP A 359 -13.92 -15.94 -33.09
CA ASP A 359 -13.24 -16.25 -34.33
C ASP A 359 -12.15 -15.21 -34.66
N ILE A 360 -11.12 -15.65 -35.34
CA ILE A 360 -10.03 -14.77 -35.77
C ILE A 360 -10.12 -14.55 -37.27
N LEU A 361 -10.23 -13.29 -37.69
CA LEU A 361 -10.15 -12.90 -39.08
C LEU A 361 -8.69 -12.79 -39.53
N CYS A 362 -8.42 -13.23 -40.76
CA CYS A 362 -7.14 -13.08 -41.42
C CYS A 362 -7.33 -12.31 -42.74
N TYR A 363 -6.42 -11.39 -43.01
CA TYR A 363 -6.42 -10.54 -44.22
C TYR A 363 -5.06 -10.56 -44.86
N LYS A 364 -4.99 -10.96 -46.13
CA LYS A 364 -3.76 -10.98 -46.96
C LYS A 364 -2.57 -11.69 -46.28
N GLY A 365 -2.80 -12.79 -45.58
CA GLY A 365 -1.77 -13.59 -44.92
C GLY A 365 -1.45 -13.20 -43.50
N GLU A 366 -2.14 -12.22 -42.91
CA GLU A 366 -1.91 -11.73 -41.56
C GLU A 366 -3.17 -11.79 -40.72
N MET A 367 -3.01 -11.87 -39.38
CA MET A 367 -4.11 -11.85 -38.43
C MET A 367 -4.64 -10.42 -38.23
N VAL A 368 -5.95 -10.24 -38.25
CA VAL A 368 -6.62 -8.96 -38.05
C VAL A 368 -6.80 -8.72 -36.55
N ARG A 369 -6.49 -7.50 -36.10
CA ARG A 369 -6.76 -7.01 -34.77
C ARG A 369 -7.52 -5.67 -34.83
N PHE A 370 -8.78 -5.68 -34.40
CA PHE A 370 -9.61 -4.48 -34.36
C PHE A 370 -9.22 -3.53 -33.23
N TYR A 371 -9.37 -2.22 -33.49
CA TYR A 371 -9.08 -1.18 -32.51
C TYR A 371 -10.00 -1.23 -31.30
N SER A 372 -11.20 -1.75 -31.44
CA SER A 372 -12.16 -1.92 -30.34
C SER A 372 -11.61 -2.71 -29.14
N LYS A 373 -10.58 -3.55 -29.34
CA LYS A 373 -9.87 -4.22 -28.25
C LYS A 373 -9.05 -3.27 -27.37
N ASN A 374 -8.75 -2.07 -27.88
CA ASN A 374 -8.04 -1.01 -27.16
C ASN A 374 -9.01 -0.05 -26.43
N ILE A 375 -10.33 -0.19 -26.67
CA ILE A 375 -11.33 0.51 -25.87
C ILE A 375 -11.45 -0.21 -24.53
N LYS A 376 -11.17 0.53 -23.47
CA LYS A 376 -11.14 0.06 -22.09
C LYS A 376 -12.03 0.92 -21.24
N GLU A 377 -12.33 0.46 -20.04
CA GLU A 377 -13.05 1.22 -19.04
C GLU A 377 -12.07 1.72 -17.97
N ASP A 378 -12.05 3.02 -17.75
CA ASP A 378 -11.23 3.62 -16.71
C ASP A 378 -11.82 3.37 -15.31
N MET A 379 -11.14 3.84 -14.27
CA MET A 379 -11.59 3.71 -12.87
C MET A 379 -12.92 4.44 -12.56
N ASN A 380 -13.40 5.29 -13.46
CA ASN A 380 -14.66 6.03 -13.31
C ASN A 380 -15.79 5.42 -14.15
N GLY A 381 -15.55 4.30 -14.84
CA GLY A 381 -16.50 3.67 -15.73
C GLY A 381 -16.57 4.30 -17.14
N ASN A 382 -15.68 5.26 -17.46
CA ASN A 382 -15.66 5.88 -18.78
C ASN A 382 -14.93 4.98 -19.78
N LYS A 383 -15.51 4.86 -20.99
CA LYS A 383 -14.82 4.20 -22.09
C LYS A 383 -13.74 5.11 -22.65
N ILE A 384 -12.53 4.60 -22.77
CA ILE A 384 -11.35 5.32 -23.26
C ILE A 384 -10.56 4.45 -24.24
N ILE A 385 -9.79 5.08 -25.13
CA ILE A 385 -8.64 4.41 -25.75
C ILE A 385 -7.61 4.26 -24.63
N GLY A 386 -7.44 3.04 -24.13
CA GLY A 386 -6.72 2.77 -22.89
C GLY A 386 -5.48 1.90 -23.08
N THR A 387 -4.44 2.24 -22.33
CA THR A 387 -3.29 1.40 -22.04
C THR A 387 -3.30 1.02 -20.58
N GLU A 388 -2.69 -0.12 -20.22
CA GLU A 388 -2.53 -0.52 -18.84
C GLU A 388 -1.56 0.43 -18.13
N LEU A 389 -1.90 0.84 -16.92
CA LEU A 389 -1.05 1.70 -16.10
C LEU A 389 0.26 0.98 -15.77
N GLY A 390 1.36 1.61 -16.11
CA GLY A 390 2.71 1.12 -15.79
C GLY A 390 3.14 1.47 -14.36
N SER A 391 4.44 1.29 -14.09
CA SER A 391 5.05 1.56 -12.77
C SER A 391 5.36 3.04 -12.52
N LEU A 392 5.28 3.90 -13.53
CA LEU A 392 5.49 5.33 -13.40
C LEU A 392 4.15 6.06 -13.30
N TRP A 393 3.86 6.66 -12.13
CA TRP A 393 2.61 7.35 -11.85
C TRP A 393 2.83 8.86 -11.80
N THR A 394 2.53 9.53 -12.90
CA THR A 394 2.74 10.98 -13.07
C THR A 394 1.45 11.81 -12.94
N ASP A 395 0.30 11.15 -12.84
CA ASP A 395 -1.03 11.77 -12.86
C ASP A 395 -1.64 11.97 -11.47
N ILE A 396 -0.88 11.70 -10.40
CA ILE A 396 -1.29 11.97 -9.03
C ILE A 396 -0.95 13.42 -8.68
N ALA A 397 -2.00 14.24 -8.48
CA ALA A 397 -1.80 15.62 -8.05
C ALA A 397 -1.58 15.66 -6.53
N TRP A 398 -0.50 16.31 -6.10
CA TRP A 398 -0.17 16.57 -4.70
C TRP A 398 -0.59 17.97 -4.27
N GLN A 399 -0.78 18.86 -5.23
CA GLN A 399 -1.34 20.20 -4.98
C GLN A 399 -2.85 20.13 -4.89
N GLY A 400 -3.43 20.96 -4.01
CA GLY A 400 -4.88 21.03 -3.83
C GLY A 400 -5.49 19.93 -2.95
N ILE A 401 -4.69 19.06 -2.33
CA ILE A 401 -5.17 18.02 -1.42
C ILE A 401 -5.48 18.52 0.00
N ALA A 402 -5.08 19.76 0.32
CA ALA A 402 -5.29 20.33 1.66
C ALA A 402 -6.77 20.25 2.14
N PRO A 403 -7.79 20.50 1.31
CA PRO A 403 -9.19 20.41 1.74
C PRO A 403 -9.73 18.97 1.80
N GLU A 404 -9.02 17.95 1.31
CA GLU A 404 -9.51 16.56 1.34
C GLU A 404 -9.81 16.12 2.77
N GLY A 405 -11.05 15.63 3.02
CA GLY A 405 -11.51 15.19 4.34
C GLY A 405 -11.63 16.30 5.37
N LYS A 406 -11.49 17.58 4.97
CA LYS A 406 -11.55 18.79 5.83
C LYS A 406 -10.55 18.81 7.00
N VAL A 407 -9.44 18.10 6.87
CA VAL A 407 -8.32 18.09 7.82
C VAL A 407 -7.08 18.70 7.18
N LYS A 408 -6.34 19.54 7.91
CA LYS A 408 -5.19 20.32 7.39
C LYS A 408 -3.89 19.82 8.00
N LEU A 409 -3.41 18.66 7.60
CA LEU A 409 -2.06 18.25 7.97
C LEU A 409 -1.07 18.92 7.01
N LYS A 410 -0.14 19.73 7.54
CA LYS A 410 0.81 20.51 6.72
C LYS A 410 1.78 19.62 5.93
N SER A 411 2.15 18.48 6.49
CA SER A 411 3.12 17.54 5.91
C SER A 411 2.62 16.11 6.11
N GLY A 412 2.94 15.21 5.18
CA GLY A 412 2.63 13.77 5.30
C GLY A 412 1.22 13.36 4.85
N LYS A 413 0.31 14.28 4.48
CA LYS A 413 -1.01 13.91 3.97
C LYS A 413 -0.90 13.35 2.55
N LYS A 414 -1.43 12.15 2.32
CA LYS A 414 -1.44 11.53 0.99
C LYS A 414 -2.72 11.85 0.21
N PRO A 415 -2.64 11.97 -1.13
CA PRO A 415 -3.83 12.21 -1.97
C PRO A 415 -4.81 11.02 -1.93
N GLU A 416 -6.10 11.28 -1.77
CA GLU A 416 -7.12 10.22 -1.85
C GLU A 416 -7.13 9.49 -3.21
N LYS A 417 -6.78 10.17 -4.29
CA LYS A 417 -6.64 9.57 -5.62
C LYS A 417 -5.59 8.45 -5.67
N LEU A 418 -4.49 8.61 -4.92
CA LEU A 418 -3.44 7.58 -4.79
C LEU A 418 -3.99 6.34 -4.11
N LEU A 419 -4.61 6.50 -2.93
CA LEU A 419 -5.17 5.41 -2.15
C LEU A 419 -6.31 4.72 -2.89
N ARG A 420 -7.19 5.48 -3.60
CA ARG A 420 -8.22 4.91 -4.46
C ARG A 420 -7.64 3.96 -5.50
N ARG A 421 -6.55 4.34 -6.14
CA ARG A 421 -5.85 3.53 -7.13
C ARG A 421 -5.36 2.22 -6.52
N ILE A 422 -4.63 2.29 -5.40
CA ILE A 422 -4.06 1.13 -4.72
C ILE A 422 -5.17 0.18 -4.24
N ILE A 423 -6.19 0.71 -3.56
CA ILE A 423 -7.32 -0.06 -3.04
C ILE A 423 -8.11 -0.72 -4.18
N ASN A 424 -8.38 0.01 -5.29
CA ASN A 424 -9.10 -0.54 -6.43
C ASN A 424 -8.36 -1.67 -7.14
N MET A 425 -7.02 -1.56 -7.24
CA MET A 425 -6.17 -2.60 -7.87
C MET A 425 -6.16 -3.90 -7.09
N THR A 426 -6.28 -3.85 -5.78
CA THR A 426 -5.88 -4.95 -4.90
C THR A 426 -7.02 -5.55 -4.10
N THR A 427 -8.15 -4.86 -3.98
CA THR A 427 -9.26 -5.27 -3.10
C THR A 427 -10.62 -5.22 -3.78
N GLU A 428 -11.57 -6.00 -3.21
CA GLU A 428 -13.01 -5.93 -3.50
C GLU A 428 -13.76 -5.26 -2.32
N PRO A 429 -15.01 -4.76 -2.52
CA PRO A 429 -15.86 -4.30 -1.43
C PRO A 429 -15.98 -5.35 -0.31
N GLY A 430 -15.93 -4.89 0.95
CA GLY A 430 -15.98 -5.74 2.14
C GLY A 430 -14.65 -6.40 2.53
N GLU A 431 -13.61 -6.36 1.69
CA GLU A 431 -12.28 -6.87 2.06
C GLU A 431 -11.54 -5.90 3.00
N ILE A 432 -10.63 -6.43 3.81
CA ILE A 432 -9.95 -5.68 4.88
C ILE A 432 -8.72 -4.96 4.35
N VAL A 433 -8.66 -3.65 4.62
CA VAL A 433 -7.52 -2.77 4.40
C VAL A 433 -6.95 -2.37 5.76
N LEU A 434 -5.65 -2.58 5.97
CA LEU A 434 -4.93 -2.22 7.19
C LEU A 434 -3.93 -1.11 6.89
N ASP A 435 -3.92 -0.07 7.75
CA ASP A 435 -2.89 0.96 7.78
C ASP A 435 -2.47 1.19 9.23
N PHE A 436 -1.22 0.86 9.55
CA PHE A 436 -0.69 1.00 10.90
C PHE A 436 0.27 2.20 11.07
N PHE A 437 0.28 3.10 10.08
CA PHE A 437 0.81 4.46 10.13
C PHE A 437 -0.26 5.42 9.61
N LEU A 438 -1.43 5.41 10.28
CA LEU A 438 -2.66 5.99 9.75
C LEU A 438 -2.60 7.50 9.52
N GLY A 439 -1.87 8.23 10.36
CA GLY A 439 -1.75 9.68 10.30
C GLY A 439 -3.12 10.37 10.30
N SER A 440 -3.37 11.21 9.32
CA SER A 440 -4.65 11.91 9.16
C SER A 440 -5.80 11.04 8.62
N GLY A 441 -5.62 9.71 8.48
CA GLY A 441 -6.68 8.79 8.10
C GLY A 441 -7.05 8.74 6.62
N THR A 442 -6.14 9.07 5.70
CA THR A 442 -6.45 9.06 4.26
C THR A 442 -6.86 7.67 3.78
N THR A 443 -6.11 6.63 4.19
CA THR A 443 -6.39 5.23 3.83
C THR A 443 -7.77 4.79 4.31
N ALA A 444 -8.08 5.05 5.57
CA ALA A 444 -9.38 4.71 6.16
C ALA A 444 -10.54 5.46 5.48
N ALA A 445 -10.37 6.76 5.20
CA ALA A 445 -11.36 7.58 4.50
C ALA A 445 -11.67 7.03 3.10
N VAL A 446 -10.64 6.66 2.34
CA VAL A 446 -10.80 6.10 0.99
C VAL A 446 -11.42 4.70 1.05
N ALA A 447 -10.97 3.83 1.97
CA ALA A 447 -11.53 2.51 2.18
C ALA A 447 -13.03 2.59 2.54
N HIS A 448 -13.41 3.51 3.42
CA HIS A 448 -14.80 3.79 3.81
C HIS A 448 -15.66 4.21 2.60
N LYS A 449 -15.22 5.24 1.85
CA LYS A 449 -15.91 5.72 0.63
C LYS A 449 -16.05 4.64 -0.44
N MET A 450 -15.18 3.65 -0.46
CA MET A 450 -15.18 2.54 -1.44
C MET A 450 -15.82 1.25 -0.89
N GLY A 451 -16.38 1.26 0.32
CA GLY A 451 -17.06 0.11 0.91
C GLY A 451 -16.13 -1.05 1.32
N ARG A 452 -14.89 -0.76 1.67
CA ARG A 452 -13.94 -1.71 2.26
C ARG A 452 -14.01 -1.63 3.78
N GLN A 453 -13.84 -2.77 4.45
CA GLN A 453 -13.56 -2.76 5.88
C GLN A 453 -12.14 -2.24 6.09
N TYR A 454 -11.92 -1.42 7.12
CA TYR A 454 -10.58 -0.92 7.41
C TYR A 454 -10.21 -1.07 8.89
N ILE A 455 -8.90 -1.17 9.11
CA ILE A 455 -8.28 -1.12 10.43
C ILE A 455 -7.18 -0.08 10.33
N GLY A 456 -7.29 0.99 11.12
CA GLY A 456 -6.29 2.05 11.20
C GLY A 456 -5.66 2.07 12.59
N ILE A 457 -4.34 2.22 12.66
CA ILE A 457 -3.62 2.33 13.92
C ILE A 457 -2.82 3.63 13.93
N GLU A 458 -2.99 4.44 14.98
CA GLU A 458 -2.26 5.69 15.17
C GLU A 458 -1.95 5.92 16.64
N GLN A 459 -0.72 6.31 16.92
CA GLN A 459 -0.30 6.62 18.28
C GLN A 459 -0.44 8.11 18.59
N LEU A 460 -0.17 8.97 17.59
CA LEU A 460 -0.13 10.41 17.76
C LEU A 460 -1.51 11.03 17.78
N ASP A 461 -1.60 12.19 18.42
CA ASP A 461 -2.78 13.04 18.42
C ASP A 461 -2.55 14.25 17.52
N TYR A 462 -3.39 14.39 16.51
CA TYR A 462 -3.35 15.49 15.56
C TYR A 462 -4.45 16.54 15.84
N GLY A 463 -5.23 16.38 16.92
CA GLY A 463 -6.30 17.29 17.31
C GLY A 463 -7.35 17.43 16.20
N GLU A 464 -7.64 18.67 15.77
CA GLU A 464 -8.61 18.96 14.71
C GLU A 464 -8.26 18.31 13.35
N ASN A 465 -7.06 17.79 13.19
CA ASN A 465 -6.58 17.15 11.96
C ASN A 465 -6.45 15.62 12.10
N ASP A 466 -7.04 15.07 13.14
CA ASP A 466 -7.01 13.64 13.45
C ASP A 466 -7.85 12.82 12.45
N SER A 467 -7.52 11.55 12.37
CA SER A 467 -8.23 10.57 11.55
C SER A 467 -9.70 10.41 11.92
N ILE A 468 -10.06 10.57 13.21
CA ILE A 468 -11.43 10.51 13.71
C ILE A 468 -12.25 11.66 13.13
N VAL A 469 -11.71 12.90 13.18
CA VAL A 469 -12.36 14.09 12.61
C VAL A 469 -12.58 13.91 11.11
N ARG A 470 -11.57 13.39 10.40
CA ARG A 470 -11.70 13.10 8.97
C ARG A 470 -12.79 12.08 8.69
N LEU A 471 -12.84 10.98 9.44
CA LEU A 471 -13.84 9.93 9.23
C LEU A 471 -15.25 10.40 9.59
N GLN A 472 -15.42 11.22 10.61
CA GLN A 472 -16.72 11.87 10.89
C GLN A 472 -17.17 12.76 9.73
N ASN A 473 -16.26 13.54 9.12
CA ASN A 473 -16.57 14.32 7.93
C ASN A 473 -16.99 13.42 6.76
N VAL A 474 -16.32 12.27 6.56
CA VAL A 474 -16.67 11.28 5.53
C VAL A 474 -18.07 10.71 5.78
N ILE A 475 -18.38 10.27 7.00
CA ILE A 475 -19.72 9.77 7.38
C ILE A 475 -20.79 10.83 7.13
N ASN A 476 -20.49 12.10 7.39
CA ASN A 476 -21.37 13.23 7.16
C ASN A 476 -21.46 13.65 5.68
N GLY A 477 -20.86 12.89 4.76
CA GLY A 477 -21.00 13.12 3.32
C GLY A 477 -20.05 14.17 2.77
N ASP A 478 -18.85 14.33 3.31
CA ASP A 478 -17.83 15.22 2.74
C ASP A 478 -17.60 14.91 1.26
N GLN A 479 -17.70 15.97 0.41
CA GLN A 479 -17.61 15.88 -1.04
C GLN A 479 -16.21 16.15 -1.60
N SER A 480 -15.20 16.24 -0.74
CA SER A 480 -13.81 16.43 -1.17
C SER A 480 -13.15 15.12 -1.62
N GLY A 481 -11.96 15.23 -2.18
CA GLY A 481 -11.16 14.08 -2.62
C GLY A 481 -11.86 13.23 -3.69
N ILE A 482 -12.00 11.94 -3.44
CA ILE A 482 -12.60 10.98 -4.39
C ILE A 482 -14.12 10.92 -4.34
N SER A 483 -14.79 11.62 -3.41
CA SER A 483 -16.23 11.46 -3.12
C SER A 483 -17.11 11.51 -4.37
N LYS A 484 -16.91 12.51 -5.24
CA LYS A 484 -17.64 12.63 -6.49
C LYS A 484 -17.39 11.46 -7.44
N SER A 485 -16.16 11.00 -7.52
CA SER A 485 -15.75 9.94 -8.46
C SER A 485 -16.18 8.53 -8.05
N VAL A 486 -16.57 8.34 -6.78
CA VAL A 486 -17.15 7.10 -6.26
C VAL A 486 -18.62 7.26 -5.85
N ASN A 487 -19.23 8.39 -6.18
CA ASN A 487 -20.63 8.75 -5.87
C ASN A 487 -20.95 8.63 -4.36
N TRP A 488 -20.03 9.07 -3.51
CA TRP A 488 -20.18 9.01 -2.06
C TRP A 488 -21.21 10.02 -1.56
N GLN A 489 -22.17 9.59 -0.73
CA GLN A 489 -23.24 10.43 -0.17
C GLN A 489 -23.19 10.50 1.37
N GLY A 490 -22.23 9.85 1.99
CA GLY A 490 -22.17 9.73 3.43
C GLY A 490 -22.74 8.41 3.96
N GLY A 491 -22.70 8.25 5.27
CA GLY A 491 -23.19 7.07 5.98
C GLY A 491 -22.09 6.13 6.45
N GLY A 492 -22.50 5.01 7.01
CA GLY A 492 -21.61 4.06 7.68
C GLY A 492 -21.23 4.50 9.09
N ASP A 493 -20.36 3.73 9.70
CA ASP A 493 -19.85 3.95 11.06
C ASP A 493 -18.45 3.35 11.20
N PHE A 494 -17.78 3.68 12.31
CA PHE A 494 -16.57 3.03 12.74
C PHE A 494 -16.48 2.96 14.26
N ILE A 495 -15.67 2.05 14.74
CA ILE A 495 -15.36 1.89 16.16
C ILE A 495 -13.96 2.43 16.42
N TYR A 496 -13.85 3.26 17.45
CA TYR A 496 -12.61 3.69 18.03
C TYR A 496 -12.35 2.94 19.31
N CYS A 497 -11.09 2.57 19.56
CA CYS A 497 -10.62 2.04 20.84
C CYS A 497 -9.14 2.38 21.05
N GLU A 498 -8.65 2.14 22.25
CA GLU A 498 -7.29 2.45 22.65
C GLU A 498 -6.59 1.22 23.20
N LEU A 499 -5.28 1.10 22.98
CA LEU A 499 -4.46 0.17 23.75
C LEU A 499 -4.43 0.62 25.22
N ALA A 500 -4.68 -0.31 26.12
CA ALA A 500 -4.64 -0.02 27.56
C ALA A 500 -3.22 0.40 27.99
N LYS A 501 -3.11 1.57 28.61
CA LYS A 501 -1.84 2.16 29.07
C LYS A 501 -1.59 1.86 30.56
N TRP A 502 -1.76 0.62 30.98
CA TRP A 502 -1.68 0.27 32.39
C TRP A 502 -0.39 0.73 33.07
N ASN A 503 0.76 0.56 32.43
CA ASN A 503 2.05 0.95 33.00
C ASN A 503 2.20 2.48 33.12
N GLU A 504 1.66 3.26 32.17
CA GLU A 504 1.68 4.73 32.27
C GLU A 504 0.75 5.23 33.37
N ILE A 505 -0.46 4.66 33.45
CA ILE A 505 -1.41 4.97 34.52
C ILE A 505 -0.80 4.62 35.88
N ALA A 506 -0.07 3.51 35.98
CA ALA A 506 0.62 3.16 37.23
C ALA A 506 1.73 4.16 37.56
N LYS A 507 2.53 4.60 36.57
CA LYS A 507 3.57 5.63 36.79
C LYS A 507 2.96 6.96 37.22
N GLU A 508 1.88 7.41 36.56
CA GLU A 508 1.17 8.64 36.93
C GLU A 508 0.65 8.55 38.38
N LYS A 509 -0.01 7.45 38.76
CA LYS A 509 -0.49 7.24 40.12
C LYS A 509 0.63 7.21 41.15
N ILE A 510 1.79 6.61 40.81
CA ILE A 510 2.97 6.63 41.71
C ILE A 510 3.46 8.07 41.92
N LEU A 511 3.49 8.88 40.85
CA LEU A 511 3.92 10.27 40.92
C LEU A 511 2.92 11.18 41.67
N ASP A 512 1.65 10.84 41.63
CA ASP A 512 0.56 11.58 42.30
C ASP A 512 0.44 11.23 43.77
N CYS A 513 1.12 10.18 44.30
CA CYS A 513 1.11 9.84 45.72
C CYS A 513 1.81 10.94 46.52
N GLU A 514 1.08 11.53 47.47
CA GLU A 514 1.59 12.59 48.37
C GLU A 514 2.17 12.04 49.68
N SER A 515 1.96 10.74 49.98
CA SER A 515 2.41 10.08 51.19
C SER A 515 2.95 8.68 50.95
N LEU A 516 3.79 8.19 51.87
CA LEU A 516 4.31 6.83 51.85
C LEU A 516 3.17 5.81 51.97
N GLU A 517 2.17 6.10 52.78
CA GLU A 517 1.01 5.23 53.00
C GLU A 517 0.19 5.05 51.70
N GLU A 518 0.00 6.11 50.93
CA GLU A 518 -0.65 6.05 49.61
C GLU A 518 0.17 5.22 48.62
N LEU A 519 1.48 5.39 48.65
CA LEU A 519 2.39 4.62 47.75
C LEU A 519 2.39 3.13 48.12
N GLU A 520 2.41 2.77 49.40
CA GLU A 520 2.32 1.39 49.87
C GLU A 520 0.98 0.76 49.49
N ASN A 521 -0.14 1.45 49.71
CA ASN A 521 -1.47 0.98 49.33
C ASN A 521 -1.57 0.78 47.81
N PHE A 522 -0.99 1.68 47.03
CA PHE A 522 -0.99 1.53 45.57
C PHE A 522 -0.06 0.40 45.09
N PHE A 523 1.05 0.18 45.78
CA PHE A 523 1.93 -0.96 45.50
C PHE A 523 1.20 -2.29 45.72
N ASP A 524 0.44 -2.43 46.79
CA ASP A 524 -0.38 -3.61 47.07
C ASP A 524 -1.47 -3.79 45.98
N GLU A 525 -2.13 -2.68 45.55
CA GLU A 525 -3.07 -2.71 44.43
C GLU A 525 -2.40 -3.15 43.15
N MET A 526 -1.19 -2.68 42.86
CA MET A 526 -0.42 -3.09 41.68
C MET A 526 -0.04 -4.57 41.76
N TYR A 527 0.36 -5.06 42.90
CA TYR A 527 0.70 -6.46 43.11
C TYR A 527 -0.48 -7.39 42.79
N GLU A 528 -1.66 -7.05 43.24
CA GLU A 528 -2.87 -7.85 43.01
C GLU A 528 -3.44 -7.73 41.59
N ARG A 529 -3.43 -6.53 41.00
CA ARG A 529 -4.14 -6.23 39.75
C ARG A 529 -3.24 -6.23 38.50
N TYR A 530 -1.95 -5.90 38.68
CA TYR A 530 -1.04 -5.72 37.57
C TYR A 530 -0.08 -6.89 37.38
N PHE A 531 -0.29 -8.00 38.09
CA PHE A 531 0.51 -9.23 38.00
C PHE A 531 2.02 -8.98 38.13
N LEU A 532 2.44 -8.10 39.02
CA LEU A 532 3.85 -7.92 39.35
C LEU A 532 4.40 -9.20 39.96
N ASN A 533 5.09 -10.01 39.16
CA ASN A 533 5.84 -11.17 39.66
C ASN A 533 7.25 -10.72 40.03
N TYR A 534 7.65 -10.95 41.27
CA TYR A 534 9.03 -10.85 41.73
C TYR A 534 9.73 -12.20 41.61
#